data_2623542a89530179a6ec6440fb058b9e
#
_entry.id   2623542a89530179a6ec6440fb058b9e
#
_cell.length_a   1.000
_cell.length_b   1.000
_cell.length_c   1.000
_cell.angle_alpha   90.00
_cell.angle_beta   90.00
_cell.angle_gamma   90.00
#
_symmetry.space_group_name_H-M   'P 1'
#
loop_
_entity.id
_entity.type
_entity.pdbx_description
1 polymer ?
#
loop_
_entity_poly.entity_id
_entity_poly.type
_entity_poly.pdbx_seq_one_letter_code
_entity_poly.pdbx_strand_id
1 'polypeptide(L)'
;MSGEYGPASFAVGYELTKYGVNEAASDVLPGDGRELDKDGHLVFIGGNYDFEVVQLFAEAQYFKNQTATATVDTEGDRGLKGYGLHVGAAAPIGAGTLTAGLYYADFSDEEVAENVDRDYTYYGVSARYNYPLSTRTGVYVGAGYGQTKGDALAGQTSDYKDQVTQVYCGLVHTF
;
A
#
# COMPACT_ATOMS: atom_id res chain seq x y z
N MET A 1 -12.89 4.94 13.19
CA MET A 1 -13.40 4.33 14.45
C MET A 1 -12.42 3.25 14.87
N SER A 2 -12.06 3.18 16.15
CA SER A 2 -11.18 2.15 16.67
C SER A 2 -11.71 1.66 18.02
N GLY A 3 -11.34 0.44 18.41
CA GLY A 3 -11.73 -0.16 19.67
C GLY A 3 -10.72 -1.19 20.13
N GLU A 4 -10.68 -1.40 21.44
CA GLU A 4 -9.85 -2.41 22.10
C GLU A 4 -10.74 -3.28 22.99
N TYR A 5 -10.52 -4.57 22.94
CA TYR A 5 -11.23 -5.54 23.77
C TYR A 5 -10.27 -6.66 24.21
N GLY A 6 -9.77 -6.56 25.43
CA GLY A 6 -8.77 -7.51 25.94
C GLY A 6 -7.51 -7.53 25.05
N PRO A 7 -7.10 -8.71 24.54
CA PRO A 7 -5.93 -8.82 23.66
C PRO A 7 -6.18 -8.41 22.21
N ALA A 8 -7.40 -8.03 21.86
CA ALA A 8 -7.79 -7.65 20.50
C ALA A 8 -7.91 -6.14 20.36
N SER A 9 -7.45 -5.61 19.24
CA SER A 9 -7.78 -4.26 18.83
C SER A 9 -8.20 -4.23 17.36
N PHE A 10 -9.04 -3.27 16.99
CA PHE A 10 -9.49 -3.10 15.62
C PHE A 10 -9.63 -1.62 15.27
N ALA A 11 -9.55 -1.35 13.98
CA ALA A 11 -9.83 -0.04 13.43
C ALA A 11 -10.59 -0.19 12.11
N VAL A 12 -11.47 0.75 11.85
CA VAL A 12 -12.13 0.93 10.56
C VAL A 12 -12.09 2.41 10.21
N GLY A 13 -11.76 2.70 8.97
CA GLY A 13 -11.68 4.06 8.47
C GLY A 13 -12.25 4.21 7.07
N TYR A 14 -12.65 5.42 6.79
CA TYR A 14 -13.06 5.88 5.47
C TYR A 14 -12.41 7.22 5.21
N GLU A 15 -11.81 7.35 4.04
CA GLU A 15 -11.20 8.58 3.56
C GLU A 15 -11.87 8.99 2.25
N LEU A 16 -12.20 10.27 2.16
CA LEU A 16 -12.69 10.92 0.96
C LEU A 16 -11.67 11.96 0.52
N THR A 17 -11.10 11.77 -0.65
CA THR A 17 -10.20 12.74 -1.29
C THR A 17 -10.96 13.49 -2.36
N LYS A 18 -11.11 14.79 -2.18
CA LYS A 18 -11.71 15.66 -3.19
C LYS A 18 -10.64 16.23 -4.10
N TYR A 19 -10.72 15.88 -5.37
CA TYR A 19 -9.83 16.45 -6.38
C TYR A 19 -10.44 17.76 -6.89
N GLY A 20 -9.70 18.86 -6.73
CA GLY A 20 -10.11 20.16 -7.28
C GLY A 20 -9.79 20.25 -8.77
N VAL A 21 -10.73 20.75 -9.56
CA VAL A 21 -10.46 21.14 -10.95
C VAL A 21 -9.67 22.45 -10.91
N ASN A 22 -8.46 22.43 -11.44
CA ASN A 22 -7.75 23.67 -11.74
C ASN A 22 -8.02 24.01 -13.21
N GLU A 23 -8.92 24.95 -13.46
CA GLU A 23 -9.28 25.38 -14.82
C GLU A 23 -8.04 25.83 -15.64
N ALA A 24 -7.01 26.34 -14.97
CA ALA A 24 -5.76 26.71 -15.62
C ALA A 24 -4.93 25.47 -16.08
N ALA A 25 -5.14 24.31 -15.48
CA ALA A 25 -4.47 23.08 -15.90
C ALA A 25 -5.16 22.43 -17.11
N SER A 26 -6.44 22.70 -17.34
CA SER A 26 -7.17 22.19 -18.51
C SER A 26 -6.67 22.80 -19.83
N ASP A 27 -6.11 24.02 -19.80
CA ASP A 27 -5.54 24.68 -20.96
C ASP A 27 -4.08 24.22 -21.25
N VAL A 28 -3.42 23.59 -20.28
CA VAL A 28 -1.99 23.22 -20.38
C VAL A 28 -1.80 21.77 -20.81
N LEU A 29 -2.80 20.91 -20.59
CA LEU A 29 -2.77 19.49 -20.94
C LEU A 29 -4.05 19.09 -21.66
N PRO A 30 -4.22 19.46 -22.94
CA PRO A 30 -5.31 18.95 -23.74
C PRO A 30 -5.08 17.47 -24.00
N GLY A 31 -5.83 16.61 -23.35
CA GLY A 31 -5.77 15.16 -23.56
C GLY A 31 -5.65 14.32 -22.31
N ASP A 32 -5.36 14.88 -21.15
CA ASP A 32 -5.46 14.14 -19.91
C ASP A 32 -6.95 14.03 -19.54
N GLY A 33 -7.65 13.18 -20.16
CA GLY A 33 -9.06 12.94 -19.91
C GLY A 33 -9.43 12.55 -18.47
N ARG A 34 -8.72 13.04 -17.45
CA ARG A 34 -9.11 12.89 -16.05
C ARG A 34 -10.50 13.46 -15.88
N GLU A 35 -11.44 12.63 -15.56
CA GLU A 35 -12.64 13.09 -14.92
C GLU A 35 -12.26 13.58 -13.51
N LEU A 36 -11.67 14.79 -13.45
CA LEU A 36 -11.21 15.45 -12.22
C LEU A 36 -12.36 15.79 -11.26
N ASP A 37 -13.58 15.51 -11.65
CA ASP A 37 -14.80 15.67 -10.86
C ASP A 37 -15.16 14.43 -10.02
N LYS A 38 -14.45 13.32 -10.16
CA LYS A 38 -14.67 12.13 -9.33
C LYS A 38 -13.81 12.13 -8.09
N ASP A 39 -14.47 12.06 -6.95
CA ASP A 39 -13.82 11.96 -5.64
C ASP A 39 -13.11 10.60 -5.48
N GLY A 40 -11.97 10.61 -4.81
CA GLY A 40 -11.26 9.41 -4.39
C GLY A 40 -11.83 8.85 -3.10
N HIS A 41 -11.99 7.54 -3.03
CA HIS A 41 -12.53 6.84 -1.86
C HIS A 41 -11.56 5.76 -1.40
N LEU A 42 -11.32 5.69 -0.09
CA LEU A 42 -10.58 4.62 0.56
C LEU A 42 -11.37 4.15 1.78
N VAL A 43 -11.58 2.86 1.87
CA VAL A 43 -12.15 2.19 3.06
C VAL A 43 -11.14 1.17 3.53
N PHE A 44 -10.87 1.13 4.83
CA PHE A 44 -10.05 0.08 5.41
C PHE A 44 -10.65 -0.47 6.70
N ILE A 45 -10.36 -1.72 6.95
CA ILE A 45 -10.60 -2.42 8.21
C ILE A 45 -9.35 -3.21 8.57
N GLY A 46 -8.91 -3.09 9.80
CA GLY A 46 -7.76 -3.84 10.30
C GLY A 46 -7.89 -4.14 11.77
N GLY A 47 -7.08 -5.06 12.23
CA GLY A 47 -7.02 -5.40 13.63
C GLY A 47 -5.82 -6.26 13.97
N ASN A 48 -5.61 -6.44 15.25
CA ASN A 48 -4.61 -7.35 15.76
C ASN A 48 -5.14 -8.13 16.96
N TYR A 49 -4.49 -9.24 17.23
CA TYR A 49 -4.73 -10.05 18.39
C TYR A 49 -3.40 -10.49 18.99
N ASP A 50 -3.24 -10.23 20.28
CA ASP A 50 -2.06 -10.62 21.05
C ASP A 50 -2.31 -11.96 21.75
N PHE A 51 -1.54 -12.97 21.36
CA PHE A 51 -1.55 -14.31 21.97
C PHE A 51 -0.49 -14.45 23.08
N GLU A 52 0.11 -13.35 23.55
CA GLU A 52 1.23 -13.29 24.50
C GLU A 52 2.58 -13.77 23.90
N VAL A 53 2.58 -14.83 23.12
CA VAL A 53 3.76 -15.41 22.45
C VAL A 53 3.95 -14.89 21.02
N VAL A 54 2.88 -14.42 20.41
CA VAL A 54 2.86 -13.84 19.07
C VAL A 54 1.69 -12.89 18.95
N GLN A 55 1.90 -11.75 18.35
CA GLN A 55 0.84 -10.84 17.92
C GLN A 55 0.59 -11.05 16.44
N LEU A 56 -0.65 -11.32 16.06
CA LEU A 56 -1.10 -11.39 14.68
C LEU A 56 -1.82 -10.09 14.32
N PHE A 57 -1.64 -9.64 13.09
CA PHE A 57 -2.35 -8.49 12.55
C PHE A 57 -2.79 -8.74 11.11
N ALA A 58 -3.93 -8.16 10.77
CA ALA A 58 -4.48 -8.22 9.43
C ALA A 58 -5.17 -6.90 9.09
N GLU A 59 -5.10 -6.53 7.82
CA GLU A 59 -5.77 -5.37 7.27
C GLU A 59 -6.30 -5.69 5.88
N ALA A 60 -7.48 -5.16 5.58
CA ALA A 60 -8.06 -5.16 4.24
C ALA A 60 -8.46 -3.73 3.89
N GLN A 61 -8.18 -3.33 2.66
CA GLN A 61 -8.57 -2.03 2.13
C GLN A 61 -9.22 -2.17 0.76
N TYR A 62 -10.14 -1.27 0.48
CA TYR A 62 -10.71 -1.06 -0.84
C TYR A 62 -10.55 0.40 -1.21
N PHE A 63 -10.11 0.66 -2.41
CA PHE A 63 -9.92 2.01 -2.92
C PHE A 63 -10.51 2.16 -4.31
N LYS A 64 -10.98 3.35 -4.58
CA LYS A 64 -11.53 3.74 -5.88
C LYS A 64 -11.15 5.16 -6.19
N ASN A 65 -10.77 5.40 -7.44
CA ASN A 65 -10.39 6.71 -7.95
C ASN A 65 -9.26 7.37 -7.11
N GLN A 66 -8.29 6.56 -6.70
CA GLN A 66 -7.08 7.05 -6.01
C GLN A 66 -6.02 7.41 -7.06
N THR A 67 -5.39 8.56 -6.90
CA THR A 67 -4.27 8.93 -7.76
C THR A 67 -3.01 8.15 -7.35
N ALA A 68 -2.37 7.52 -8.33
CA ALA A 68 -1.02 7.01 -8.13
C ALA A 68 -0.07 8.20 -7.89
N THR A 69 0.57 8.23 -6.73
CA THR A 69 1.48 9.32 -6.34
C THR A 69 2.84 9.28 -7.03
N ALA A 70 3.10 8.29 -7.86
CA ALA A 70 4.39 8.12 -8.51
C ALA A 70 4.23 8.25 -10.02
N THR A 71 4.81 9.27 -10.55
CA THR A 71 4.91 9.62 -11.96
C THR A 71 3.62 10.17 -12.57
N VAL A 72 3.64 11.47 -12.74
CA VAL A 72 2.84 12.16 -13.73
C VAL A 72 3.34 11.67 -15.10
N ASP A 73 2.90 10.50 -15.50
CA ASP A 73 2.97 10.15 -16.89
C ASP A 73 1.76 10.80 -17.57
N THR A 74 2.02 11.56 -18.58
CA THR A 74 1.15 12.60 -19.13
C THR A 74 0.00 12.06 -19.96
N GLU A 75 -0.26 10.76 -19.93
CA GLU A 75 -1.31 10.15 -20.74
C GLU A 75 -2.21 9.25 -19.88
N GLY A 76 -3.21 9.86 -19.26
CA GLY A 76 -4.44 9.13 -19.00
C GLY A 76 -4.62 8.42 -17.66
N ASP A 77 -3.74 8.59 -16.65
CA ASP A 77 -3.93 7.96 -15.31
C ASP A 77 -5.13 8.55 -14.58
N ARG A 78 -6.26 7.86 -14.66
CA ARG A 78 -7.54 8.32 -14.13
C ARG A 78 -7.86 7.96 -12.71
N GLY A 79 -7.06 7.18 -12.11
CA GLY A 79 -7.25 6.72 -10.75
C GLY A 79 -7.34 5.21 -10.64
N LEU A 80 -6.68 4.72 -9.62
CA LEU A 80 -6.62 3.31 -9.30
C LEU A 80 -7.88 2.89 -8.55
N LYS A 81 -8.38 1.71 -8.90
CA LYS A 81 -9.46 1.02 -8.21
C LYS A 81 -9.03 -0.41 -7.89
N GLY A 82 -9.25 -0.84 -6.68
CA GLY A 82 -8.86 -2.18 -6.29
C GLY A 82 -9.00 -2.43 -4.81
N TYR A 83 -8.37 -3.51 -4.38
CA TYR A 83 -8.30 -3.88 -2.98
C TYR A 83 -6.89 -4.33 -2.61
N GLY A 84 -6.57 -4.18 -1.32
CA GLY A 84 -5.31 -4.63 -0.74
C GLY A 84 -5.56 -5.44 0.52
N LEU A 85 -4.72 -6.43 0.74
CA LEU A 85 -4.73 -7.29 1.92
C LEU A 85 -3.33 -7.31 2.53
N HIS A 86 -3.27 -7.22 3.84
CA HIS A 86 -2.05 -7.37 4.61
C HIS A 86 -2.29 -8.33 5.76
N VAL A 87 -1.40 -9.27 5.96
CA VAL A 87 -1.36 -10.12 7.13
C VAL A 87 0.05 -10.19 7.67
N GLY A 88 0.21 -10.24 8.97
CA GLY A 88 1.53 -10.28 9.55
C GLY A 88 1.53 -10.80 10.99
N ALA A 89 2.74 -10.98 11.48
CA ALA A 89 2.99 -11.43 12.82
C ALA A 89 4.20 -10.73 13.43
N ALA A 90 4.15 -10.49 14.73
CA ALA A 90 5.28 -10.05 15.53
C ALA A 90 5.48 -11.02 16.69
N ALA A 91 6.69 -11.52 16.85
CA ALA A 91 7.03 -12.46 17.91
C ALA A 91 8.36 -12.10 18.58
N PRO A 92 8.49 -12.26 19.90
CA PRO A 92 9.75 -12.14 20.58
C PRO A 92 10.68 -13.30 20.16
N ILE A 93 11.87 -12.96 19.68
CA ILE A 93 12.91 -13.94 19.32
C ILE A 93 14.22 -13.52 19.99
N GLY A 94 14.68 -14.32 20.95
CA GLY A 94 15.83 -13.96 21.78
C GLY A 94 15.56 -12.70 22.59
N ALA A 95 16.43 -11.71 22.49
CA ALA A 95 16.27 -10.42 23.18
C ALA A 95 15.51 -9.37 22.35
N GLY A 96 15.15 -9.70 21.12
CA GLY A 96 14.49 -8.77 20.20
C GLY A 96 13.13 -9.26 19.73
N THR A 97 12.56 -8.53 18.77
CA THR A 97 11.26 -8.85 18.17
C THR A 97 11.41 -8.96 16.64
N LEU A 98 10.98 -10.09 16.11
CA LEU A 98 10.82 -10.29 14.68
C LEU A 98 9.38 -9.92 14.28
N THR A 99 9.25 -9.04 13.31
CA THR A 99 7.98 -8.72 12.66
C THR A 99 8.08 -9.14 11.20
N ALA A 100 7.08 -9.86 10.69
CA ALA A 100 7.01 -10.26 9.29
C ALA A 100 5.61 -10.03 8.74
N GLY A 101 5.51 -9.75 7.46
CA GLY A 101 4.23 -9.47 6.79
C GLY A 101 4.21 -9.95 5.35
N LEU A 102 3.00 -10.30 4.91
CA LEU A 102 2.64 -10.62 3.53
C LEU A 102 1.63 -9.59 3.03
N TYR A 103 1.81 -9.19 1.80
CA TYR A 103 1.00 -8.17 1.15
C TYR A 103 0.46 -8.72 -0.16
N TYR A 104 -0.78 -8.44 -0.44
CA TYR A 104 -1.42 -8.72 -1.71
C TYR A 104 -2.29 -7.52 -2.10
N ALA A 105 -2.25 -7.12 -3.36
CA ALA A 105 -3.21 -6.18 -3.91
C ALA A 105 -3.55 -6.56 -5.34
N ASP A 106 -4.81 -6.31 -5.68
CA ASP A 106 -5.34 -6.46 -7.03
C ASP A 106 -6.04 -5.14 -7.36
N PHE A 107 -5.60 -4.52 -8.45
CA PHE A 107 -6.08 -3.19 -8.81
C PHE A 107 -6.02 -2.96 -10.30
N SER A 108 -6.91 -2.11 -10.78
CA SER A 108 -6.96 -1.66 -12.16
C SER A 108 -6.81 -0.16 -12.26
N ASP A 109 -6.30 0.27 -13.38
CA ASP A 109 -6.30 1.65 -13.82
C ASP A 109 -7.40 1.83 -14.87
N GLU A 110 -8.40 2.67 -14.57
CA GLU A 110 -9.52 2.92 -15.49
C GLU A 110 -9.08 3.96 -16.53
N GLU A 111 -8.62 3.51 -17.70
CA GLU A 111 -8.25 4.41 -18.82
C GLU A 111 -9.48 4.77 -19.65
N VAL A 112 -9.64 6.06 -19.94
CA VAL A 112 -10.85 6.56 -20.59
C VAL A 112 -10.75 6.63 -22.12
N ALA A 113 -9.55 6.57 -22.69
CA ALA A 113 -9.39 6.86 -24.10
C ALA A 113 -9.82 5.71 -25.02
N GLU A 114 -9.72 4.44 -24.61
CA GLU A 114 -10.00 3.29 -25.51
C GLU A 114 -10.65 2.06 -24.85
N ASN A 115 -11.28 2.15 -23.68
CA ASN A 115 -11.83 0.99 -22.95
C ASN A 115 -10.79 -0.11 -22.65
N VAL A 116 -9.57 0.26 -22.38
CA VAL A 116 -8.51 -0.67 -22.00
C VAL A 116 -8.23 -0.47 -20.51
N ASP A 117 -8.96 -1.21 -19.68
CA ASP A 117 -8.62 -1.34 -18.26
C ASP A 117 -7.31 -2.11 -18.17
N ARG A 118 -6.38 -1.63 -17.36
CA ARG A 118 -5.14 -2.34 -17.05
C ARG A 118 -5.26 -2.96 -15.68
N ASP A 119 -5.17 -4.28 -15.63
CA ASP A 119 -5.19 -5.00 -14.39
C ASP A 119 -3.78 -5.23 -13.86
N TYR A 120 -3.61 -5.00 -12.57
CA TYR A 120 -2.36 -5.18 -11.86
C TYR A 120 -2.56 -6.06 -10.64
N THR A 121 -1.58 -6.91 -10.40
CA THR A 121 -1.50 -7.70 -9.18
C THR A 121 -0.18 -7.46 -8.49
N TYR A 122 -0.22 -7.13 -7.22
CA TYR A 122 0.95 -6.92 -6.37
C TYR A 122 1.05 -8.01 -5.31
N TYR A 123 2.26 -8.53 -5.09
CA TYR A 123 2.60 -9.35 -3.92
C TYR A 123 3.84 -8.81 -3.26
N GLY A 124 3.85 -8.86 -1.95
CA GLY A 124 4.99 -8.44 -1.17
C GLY A 124 5.22 -9.32 0.05
N VAL A 125 6.46 -9.38 0.47
CA VAL A 125 6.86 -9.97 1.74
C VAL A 125 7.89 -9.06 2.39
N SER A 126 7.80 -8.90 3.71
CA SER A 126 8.80 -8.16 4.47
C SER A 126 9.06 -8.82 5.81
N ALA A 127 10.26 -8.58 6.32
CA ALA A 127 10.63 -8.95 7.67
C ALA A 127 11.54 -7.88 8.28
N ARG A 128 11.38 -7.63 9.57
CA ARG A 128 12.21 -6.69 10.35
C ARG A 128 12.50 -7.27 11.72
N TYR A 129 13.75 -7.25 12.11
CA TYR A 129 14.17 -7.60 13.46
C TYR A 129 14.61 -6.35 14.21
N ASN A 130 14.00 -6.12 15.37
CA ASN A 130 14.34 -5.03 16.28
C ASN A 130 15.05 -5.61 17.49
N TYR A 131 16.23 -5.09 17.81
CA TYR A 131 17.02 -5.52 18.95
C TYR A 131 17.22 -4.35 19.93
N PRO A 132 16.76 -4.43 21.18
CA PRO A 132 16.97 -3.40 22.19
C PRO A 132 18.42 -3.45 22.70
N LEU A 133 19.13 -2.34 22.61
CA LEU A 133 20.45 -2.17 23.23
C LEU A 133 20.33 -1.66 24.66
N SER A 134 19.30 -0.87 24.93
CA SER A 134 18.94 -0.36 26.26
C SER A 134 17.45 0.01 26.28
N THR A 135 16.97 0.53 27.42
CA THR A 135 15.60 1.02 27.54
C THR A 135 15.27 2.18 26.61
N ARG A 136 16.28 2.88 26.08
CA ARG A 136 16.13 4.07 25.21
C ARG A 136 16.75 3.89 23.83
N THR A 137 17.48 2.81 23.59
CA THR A 137 18.22 2.64 22.34
C THR A 137 17.97 1.26 21.78
N GLY A 138 17.65 1.20 20.51
CA GLY A 138 17.49 -0.03 19.77
C GLY A 138 18.09 0.08 18.38
N VAL A 139 18.46 -1.05 17.83
CA VAL A 139 18.86 -1.19 16.42
C VAL A 139 17.86 -2.08 15.71
N TYR A 140 17.75 -1.89 14.41
CA TYR A 140 16.90 -2.74 13.59
C TYR A 140 17.57 -3.05 12.24
N VAL A 141 17.22 -4.19 11.71
CA VAL A 141 17.51 -4.60 10.34
C VAL A 141 16.26 -5.17 9.72
N GLY A 142 16.03 -4.89 8.46
CA GLY A 142 14.88 -5.41 7.74
C GLY A 142 15.17 -5.60 6.26
N ALA A 143 14.34 -6.43 5.65
CA ALA A 143 14.34 -6.67 4.22
C ALA A 143 12.90 -6.84 3.73
N GLY A 144 12.68 -6.49 2.47
CA GLY A 144 11.41 -6.66 1.80
C GLY A 144 11.61 -6.95 0.33
N TYR A 145 10.66 -7.66 -0.22
CA TYR A 145 10.54 -7.92 -1.65
C TYR A 145 9.10 -7.65 -2.07
N GLY A 146 8.94 -6.96 -3.17
CA GLY A 146 7.65 -6.71 -3.81
C GLY A 146 7.72 -6.95 -5.31
N GLN A 147 6.63 -7.41 -5.88
CA GLN A 147 6.48 -7.59 -7.31
C GLN A 147 5.10 -7.14 -7.75
N THR A 148 5.06 -6.27 -8.75
CA THR A 148 3.86 -5.91 -9.49
C THR A 148 3.87 -6.61 -10.83
N LYS A 149 2.76 -7.21 -11.21
CA LYS A 149 2.49 -7.73 -12.55
C LYS A 149 1.29 -7.00 -13.11
N GLY A 150 1.31 -6.72 -14.38
CA GLY A 150 0.20 -6.11 -15.10
C GLY A 150 0.09 -6.69 -16.50
N ASP A 151 -1.06 -6.50 -17.11
CA ASP A 151 -1.32 -6.94 -18.47
C ASP A 151 -0.46 -6.16 -19.48
N ALA A 152 -0.13 -6.81 -20.59
CA ALA A 152 0.60 -6.20 -21.69
C ALA A 152 -0.21 -5.04 -22.30
N LEU A 153 0.45 -3.94 -22.57
CA LEU A 153 -0.15 -2.84 -23.32
C LEU A 153 -0.55 -3.28 -24.74
N ALA A 154 -1.60 -2.68 -25.27
CA ALA A 154 -1.98 -2.87 -26.68
C ALA A 154 -0.77 -2.62 -27.59
N GLY A 155 -0.36 -3.65 -28.32
CA GLY A 155 0.84 -3.60 -29.20
C GLY A 155 2.15 -4.06 -28.54
N GLN A 156 2.16 -4.37 -27.25
CA GLN A 156 3.28 -5.03 -26.58
C GLN A 156 3.04 -6.55 -26.50
N THR A 157 4.11 -7.33 -26.61
CA THR A 157 4.05 -8.81 -26.58
C THR A 157 4.41 -9.42 -25.24
N SER A 158 4.73 -8.59 -24.25
CA SER A 158 5.12 -9.05 -22.91
C SER A 158 4.37 -8.31 -21.82
N ASP A 159 3.94 -9.06 -20.80
CA ASP A 159 3.32 -8.53 -19.60
C ASP A 159 4.28 -7.60 -18.86
N TYR A 160 3.70 -6.58 -18.21
CA TYR A 160 4.43 -5.70 -17.33
C TYR A 160 4.86 -6.44 -16.07
N LYS A 161 6.11 -6.27 -15.67
CA LYS A 161 6.64 -6.84 -14.44
C LYS A 161 7.64 -5.87 -13.82
N ASP A 162 7.35 -5.41 -12.63
CA ASP A 162 8.25 -4.62 -11.80
C ASP A 162 8.58 -5.36 -10.51
N GLN A 163 9.82 -5.23 -10.03
CA GLN A 163 10.30 -5.92 -8.85
C GLN A 163 11.16 -4.97 -8.02
N VAL A 164 10.87 -4.92 -6.73
CA VAL A 164 11.63 -4.11 -5.78
C VAL A 164 12.14 -5.02 -4.67
N THR A 165 13.44 -4.95 -4.42
CA THR A 165 14.07 -5.55 -3.23
C THR A 165 14.69 -4.43 -2.42
N GLN A 166 14.38 -4.40 -1.14
CA GLN A 166 14.90 -3.42 -0.20
C GLN A 166 15.54 -4.10 1.00
N VAL A 167 16.71 -3.62 1.41
CA VAL A 167 17.35 -3.97 2.68
C VAL A 167 17.67 -2.68 3.40
N TYR A 168 17.37 -2.63 4.68
CA TYR A 168 17.59 -1.44 5.48
C TYR A 168 18.00 -1.80 6.91
N CYS A 169 18.74 -0.91 7.55
CA CYS A 169 19.07 -0.97 8.97
C CYS A 169 19.04 0.43 9.58
N GLY A 170 18.92 0.49 10.89
CA GLY A 170 18.94 1.77 11.57
C GLY A 170 19.02 1.65 13.07
N LEU A 171 19.10 2.82 13.71
CA LEU A 171 19.13 2.99 15.15
C LEU A 171 18.01 3.93 15.56
N VAL A 172 17.35 3.59 16.65
CA VAL A 172 16.36 4.44 17.31
C VAL A 172 16.85 4.78 18.69
N HIS A 173 16.82 6.08 19.02
CA HIS A 173 17.11 6.57 20.37
C HIS A 173 16.01 7.53 20.83
N THR A 174 15.51 7.30 22.03
CA THR A 174 14.49 8.14 22.67
C THR A 174 15.13 8.97 23.78
N PHE A 175 14.94 10.28 23.74
CA PHE A 175 15.47 11.24 24.72
C PHE A 175 14.58 11.38 25.95
#